data_27971611c31328b4c7402db58496680d
#
_entry.id   27971611c31328b4c7402db58496680d
#
_cell.length_a   1.000
_cell.length_b   1.000
_cell.length_c   1.000
_cell.angle_alpha   90.00
_cell.angle_beta   90.00
_cell.angle_gamma   90.00
#
_symmetry.space_group_name_H-M   'P 1'
#
loop_
_entity.id
_entity.type
_entity.pdbx_description
1 polymer ?
#
loop_
_entity_poly.entity_id
_entity_poly.type
_entity_poly.pdbx_seq_one_letter_code
_entity_poly.pdbx_strand_id
1 'polypeptide(L)'
;MKKLLIVDAQNQFMRSYIVNPTLSPNGDPCGGVVGFLQTLNKLCRQVNPDAFVVVWDGDGGSSKRRSKNKNYKAGRKPPKLNRWAQNLNPSQIQTNRMWQQVRCIEYINQTPVLQFREPGVEADDVISYIKSMPVFNGWLKAIVSSDKDFIQLLDDKTLLIRPTQDEVLNQTTVVEQHSIHPKNFALARSMVGDKSDNIDGLSGVGLKTGAKAFPFLSEDKDYYLSDIKEHAETVDSKLAVYTKVVEEFNTVCDNYSIMQLSAPLISIQCAQRVSETFKGYKPLYNKTEINKMLSLDGLMSINIQCLNTSFNSMVSDQIGFN
;
A
#
# COMPACT_ATOMS: atom_id res chain seq x y z
N MET A 1 -8.75 10.96 19.99
CA MET A 1 -8.99 9.70 19.25
C MET A 1 -7.63 9.19 18.80
N LYS A 2 -7.31 7.92 19.04
CA LYS A 2 -6.01 7.32 18.68
C LYS A 2 -5.89 7.19 17.16
N LYS A 3 -4.65 7.27 16.67
CA LYS A 3 -4.32 7.27 15.23
C LYS A 3 -3.31 6.17 14.90
N LEU A 4 -3.64 5.37 13.90
CA LEU A 4 -2.76 4.36 13.34
C LEU A 4 -2.26 4.82 11.96
N LEU A 5 -0.94 4.87 11.79
CA LEU A 5 -0.30 5.09 10.49
C LEU A 5 0.20 3.76 9.94
N ILE A 6 -0.24 3.38 8.74
CA ILE A 6 0.17 2.15 8.05
C ILE A 6 0.82 2.54 6.73
N VAL A 7 2.09 2.21 6.55
CA VAL A 7 2.85 2.55 5.34
C VAL A 7 3.14 1.30 4.53
N ASP A 8 2.72 1.32 3.27
CA ASP A 8 3.20 0.41 2.24
C ASP A 8 4.66 0.75 1.94
N ALA A 9 5.56 0.02 2.59
CA ALA A 9 6.99 0.32 2.57
C ALA A 9 7.62 0.07 1.23
N GLN A 10 7.22 -1.00 0.55
CA GLN A 10 7.77 -1.33 -0.77
C GLN A 10 7.45 -0.23 -1.78
N ASN A 11 6.22 0.26 -1.78
CA ASN A 11 5.78 1.36 -2.65
C ASN A 11 6.56 2.64 -2.34
N GLN A 12 6.65 3.05 -1.07
CA GLN A 12 7.35 4.27 -0.66
C GLN A 12 8.87 4.21 -0.91
N PHE A 13 9.50 3.06 -0.60
CA PHE A 13 10.91 2.84 -0.85
C PHE A 13 11.24 2.90 -2.34
N MET A 14 10.51 2.15 -3.17
CA MET A 14 10.76 2.11 -4.62
C MET A 14 10.63 3.47 -5.26
N ARG A 15 9.68 4.28 -4.83
CA ARG A 15 9.53 5.66 -5.30
C ARG A 15 10.74 6.50 -4.97
N SER A 16 11.13 6.50 -3.69
CA SER A 16 12.31 7.25 -3.23
C SER A 16 13.56 6.80 -3.99
N TYR A 17 13.73 5.50 -4.16
CA TYR A 17 14.84 4.89 -4.89
C TYR A 17 14.90 5.32 -6.36
N ILE A 18 13.74 5.44 -7.02
CA ILE A 18 13.66 5.81 -8.44
C ILE A 18 13.94 7.31 -8.66
N VAL A 19 13.39 8.19 -7.80
CA VAL A 19 13.37 9.63 -8.09
C VAL A 19 14.42 10.44 -7.35
N ASN A 20 14.89 9.98 -6.18
CA ASN A 20 15.80 10.73 -5.34
C ASN A 20 17.26 10.55 -5.81
N PRO A 21 17.94 11.62 -6.25
CA PRO A 21 19.30 11.54 -6.80
C PRO A 21 20.41 11.65 -5.74
N THR A 22 20.12 11.52 -4.46
CA THR A 22 21.10 11.69 -3.41
C THR A 22 22.19 10.62 -3.48
N LEU A 23 23.43 11.07 -3.38
CA LEU A 23 24.63 10.23 -3.26
C LEU A 23 25.20 10.32 -1.84
N SER A 24 25.81 9.24 -1.38
CA SER A 24 26.64 9.22 -0.18
C SER A 24 27.93 10.06 -0.40
N PRO A 25 28.69 10.38 0.65
CA PRO A 25 30.00 11.03 0.50
C PRO A 25 30.97 10.26 -0.40
N ASN A 26 30.81 8.95 -0.51
CA ASN A 26 31.62 8.08 -1.37
C ASN A 26 31.12 8.02 -2.82
N GLY A 27 30.05 8.72 -3.15
CA GLY A 27 29.44 8.73 -4.49
C GLY A 27 28.45 7.60 -4.75
N ASP A 28 28.13 6.77 -3.76
CA ASP A 28 27.17 5.69 -3.92
C ASP A 28 25.73 6.20 -3.84
N PRO A 29 24.81 5.70 -4.69
CA PRO A 29 23.40 6.05 -4.59
C PRO A 29 22.79 5.65 -3.24
N CYS A 30 22.18 6.62 -2.56
CA CYS A 30 21.51 6.43 -1.27
C CYS A 30 20.12 7.08 -1.20
N GLY A 31 19.61 7.56 -2.34
CA GLY A 31 18.35 8.29 -2.43
C GLY A 31 17.12 7.52 -1.94
N GLY A 32 17.15 6.20 -2.02
CA GLY A 32 16.09 5.35 -1.48
C GLY A 32 15.97 5.47 0.04
N VAL A 33 17.10 5.36 0.74
CA VAL A 33 17.14 5.53 2.22
C VAL A 33 16.76 6.95 2.60
N VAL A 34 17.39 7.93 1.98
CA VAL A 34 17.15 9.35 2.27
C VAL A 34 15.69 9.72 2.07
N GLY A 35 15.13 9.42 0.89
CA GLY A 35 13.76 9.77 0.57
C GLY A 35 12.74 9.01 1.41
N PHE A 36 13.03 7.74 1.73
CA PHE A 36 12.17 6.94 2.61
C PHE A 36 12.09 7.55 4.01
N LEU A 37 13.23 7.81 4.66
CA LEU A 37 13.28 8.41 6.00
C LEU A 37 12.67 9.81 6.04
N GLN A 38 12.92 10.64 5.02
CA GLN A 38 12.29 11.96 4.89
C GLN A 38 10.77 11.86 4.73
N THR A 39 10.29 10.87 3.97
CA THR A 39 8.84 10.62 3.81
C THR A 39 8.22 10.22 5.14
N LEU A 40 8.83 9.31 5.89
CA LEU A 40 8.35 8.94 7.22
C LEU A 40 8.31 10.16 8.16
N ASN A 41 9.33 11.01 8.12
CA ASN A 41 9.38 12.25 8.91
C ASN A 41 8.22 13.21 8.55
N LYS A 42 7.92 13.39 7.25
CA LYS A 42 6.78 14.19 6.77
C LYS A 42 5.45 13.59 7.28
N LEU A 43 5.28 12.27 7.14
CA LEU A 43 4.07 11.56 7.56
C LEU A 43 3.82 11.63 9.07
N CYS A 44 4.86 11.46 9.89
CA CYS A 44 4.75 11.64 11.34
C CYS A 44 4.25 13.03 11.71
N ARG A 45 4.77 14.07 11.05
CA ARG A 45 4.31 15.45 11.27
C ARG A 45 2.87 15.66 10.82
N GLN A 46 2.49 15.06 9.70
CA GLN A 46 1.15 15.22 9.10
C GLN A 46 0.08 14.49 9.91
N VAL A 47 0.35 13.26 10.34
CA VAL A 47 -0.62 12.37 10.98
C VAL A 47 -0.55 12.49 12.50
N ASN A 48 0.65 12.66 13.07
CA ASN A 48 0.93 12.54 14.51
C ASN A 48 0.35 11.23 15.07
N PRO A 49 0.89 10.06 14.65
CA PRO A 49 0.31 8.78 14.98
C PRO A 49 0.62 8.33 16.42
N ASP A 50 -0.33 7.63 17.04
CA ASP A 50 -0.13 6.91 18.30
C ASP A 50 0.49 5.53 18.07
N ALA A 51 0.23 4.92 16.91
CA ALA A 51 0.87 3.69 16.47
C ALA A 51 1.32 3.80 15.02
N PHE A 52 2.49 3.23 14.71
CA PHE A 52 3.08 3.30 13.38
C PHE A 52 3.50 1.91 12.91
N VAL A 53 3.02 1.53 11.74
CA VAL A 53 3.27 0.24 11.11
C VAL A 53 3.84 0.44 9.71
N VAL A 54 4.83 -0.36 9.36
CA VAL A 54 5.46 -0.40 8.05
C VAL A 54 5.35 -1.83 7.53
N VAL A 55 4.86 -2.01 6.31
CA VAL A 55 4.63 -3.32 5.73
C VAL A 55 5.42 -3.46 4.43
N TRP A 56 6.25 -4.49 4.35
CA TRP A 56 7.05 -4.86 3.19
C TRP A 56 6.43 -6.06 2.47
N ASP A 57 6.61 -6.14 1.16
CA ASP A 57 6.27 -7.35 0.43
C ASP A 57 7.11 -8.54 0.92
N GLY A 58 6.45 -9.65 1.18
CA GLY A 58 7.12 -10.90 1.52
C GLY A 58 7.72 -11.60 0.31
N ASP A 59 8.75 -12.41 0.55
CA ASP A 59 9.34 -13.22 -0.52
C ASP A 59 8.30 -14.16 -1.12
N GLY A 60 8.14 -14.11 -2.44
CA GLY A 60 7.12 -14.89 -3.14
C GLY A 60 5.68 -14.40 -2.91
N GLY A 61 5.47 -13.17 -2.40
CA GLY A 61 4.16 -12.63 -2.02
C GLY A 61 3.09 -12.79 -3.11
N SER A 62 3.45 -12.55 -4.37
CA SER A 62 2.51 -12.67 -5.50
C SER A 62 2.20 -14.12 -5.95
N SER A 63 2.73 -15.15 -5.30
CA SER A 63 2.54 -16.55 -5.71
C SER A 63 1.06 -16.97 -5.73
N LYS A 64 0.27 -16.57 -4.73
CA LYS A 64 -1.17 -16.86 -4.65
C LYS A 64 -1.96 -16.22 -5.79
N ARG A 65 -1.66 -14.96 -6.12
CA ARG A 65 -2.31 -14.27 -7.24
C ARG A 65 -1.85 -14.86 -8.57
N ARG A 66 -0.57 -15.23 -8.71
CA ARG A 66 -0.05 -15.92 -9.92
C ARG A 66 -0.60 -17.33 -10.10
N SER A 67 -0.98 -18.04 -9.05
CA SER A 67 -1.68 -19.33 -9.21
C SER A 67 -3.05 -19.18 -9.84
N LYS A 68 -3.72 -18.03 -9.63
CA LYS A 68 -4.99 -17.69 -10.26
C LYS A 68 -4.83 -17.09 -11.66
N ASN A 69 -3.85 -16.22 -11.84
CA ASN A 69 -3.50 -15.61 -13.12
C ASN A 69 -1.98 -15.61 -13.31
N LYS A 70 -1.50 -16.51 -14.19
CA LYS A 70 -0.07 -16.68 -14.48
C LYS A 70 0.60 -15.40 -14.99
N ASN A 71 -0.17 -14.51 -15.59
CA ASN A 71 0.31 -13.25 -16.15
C ASN A 71 0.37 -12.12 -15.09
N TYR A 72 -0.13 -12.35 -13.89
CA TYR A 72 -0.12 -11.34 -12.82
C TYR A 72 1.30 -10.84 -12.53
N LYS A 73 1.50 -9.53 -12.68
CA LYS A 73 2.81 -8.85 -12.56
C LYS A 73 3.91 -9.42 -13.48
N ALA A 74 3.55 -10.21 -14.51
CA ALA A 74 4.52 -10.70 -15.49
C ALA A 74 4.98 -9.56 -16.41
N GLY A 75 6.25 -9.63 -16.83
CA GLY A 75 6.81 -8.66 -17.78
C GLY A 75 6.93 -7.22 -17.26
N ARG A 76 6.78 -6.99 -15.96
CA ARG A 76 7.07 -5.67 -15.37
C ARG A 76 8.50 -5.27 -15.71
N LYS A 77 8.65 -4.16 -16.46
CA LYS A 77 9.97 -3.63 -16.80
C LYS A 77 10.65 -3.09 -15.55
N PRO A 78 11.98 -3.27 -15.42
CA PRO A 78 12.73 -2.59 -14.38
C PRO A 78 12.45 -1.09 -14.42
N PRO A 79 12.28 -0.43 -13.28
CA PRO A 79 12.04 1.00 -13.25
C PRO A 79 13.23 1.74 -13.84
N LYS A 80 12.98 2.74 -14.67
CA LYS A 80 14.02 3.66 -15.13
C LYS A 80 14.44 4.53 -13.96
N LEU A 81 15.67 4.35 -13.51
CA LEU A 81 16.26 5.16 -12.45
C LEU A 81 16.62 6.55 -12.95
N ASN A 82 16.49 7.53 -12.05
CA ASN A 82 16.80 8.90 -12.39
C ASN A 82 18.34 9.13 -12.46
N ARG A 83 18.80 9.64 -13.59
CA ARG A 83 20.09 10.31 -13.91
C ARG A 83 21.41 9.56 -13.77
N TRP A 84 21.84 9.08 -12.64
CA TRP A 84 23.23 8.65 -12.41
C TRP A 84 23.41 7.15 -12.29
N ALA A 85 22.33 6.40 -12.25
CA ALA A 85 22.37 4.97 -12.51
C ALA A 85 22.79 4.64 -13.96
N GLN A 86 22.95 5.63 -14.81
CA GLN A 86 23.44 5.46 -16.18
C GLN A 86 24.84 4.83 -16.26
N ASN A 87 25.63 4.98 -15.21
CA ASN A 87 26.99 4.42 -15.14
C ASN A 87 27.06 3.09 -14.39
N LEU A 88 25.93 2.59 -13.85
CA LEU A 88 25.90 1.32 -13.14
C LEU A 88 25.34 0.23 -14.06
N ASN A 89 25.97 -0.94 -14.02
CA ASN A 89 25.42 -2.11 -14.69
C ASN A 89 24.20 -2.67 -13.91
N PRO A 90 23.35 -3.51 -14.53
CA PRO A 90 22.15 -4.05 -13.89
C PRO A 90 22.40 -4.77 -12.56
N SER A 91 23.51 -5.48 -12.42
CA SER A 91 23.89 -6.16 -11.18
C SER A 91 24.20 -5.17 -10.06
N GLN A 92 24.96 -4.12 -10.36
CA GLN A 92 25.28 -3.05 -9.40
C GLN A 92 24.01 -2.29 -8.95
N ILE A 93 23.10 -2.01 -9.89
CA ILE A 93 21.79 -1.41 -9.59
C ILE A 93 21.01 -2.29 -8.61
N GLN A 94 20.95 -3.59 -8.87
CA GLN A 94 20.23 -4.53 -8.02
C GLN A 94 20.87 -4.62 -6.62
N THR A 95 22.18 -4.77 -6.54
CA THR A 95 22.93 -4.83 -5.27
C THR A 95 22.72 -3.56 -4.45
N ASN A 96 22.85 -2.38 -5.06
CA ASN A 96 22.63 -1.10 -4.40
C ASN A 96 21.19 -0.95 -3.90
N ARG A 97 20.19 -1.34 -4.70
CA ARG A 97 18.79 -1.34 -4.29
C ARG A 97 18.55 -2.21 -3.06
N MET A 98 19.08 -3.44 -3.08
CA MET A 98 18.94 -4.37 -1.97
C MET A 98 19.59 -3.83 -0.70
N TRP A 99 20.81 -3.29 -0.82
CA TRP A 99 21.49 -2.64 0.29
C TRP A 99 20.66 -1.51 0.89
N GLN A 100 20.15 -0.60 0.06
CA GLN A 100 19.32 0.51 0.55
C GLN A 100 18.04 0.03 1.24
N GLN A 101 17.38 -0.99 0.70
CA GLN A 101 16.16 -1.56 1.31
C GLN A 101 16.47 -2.20 2.68
N VAL A 102 17.52 -3.00 2.76
CA VAL A 102 17.98 -3.59 4.03
C VAL A 102 18.32 -2.48 5.03
N ARG A 103 18.99 -1.45 4.58
CA ARG A 103 19.37 -0.33 5.45
C ARG A 103 18.15 0.43 5.98
N CYS A 104 17.09 0.59 5.19
CA CYS A 104 15.81 1.13 5.68
C CYS A 104 15.24 0.27 6.81
N ILE A 105 15.23 -1.06 6.64
CA ILE A 105 14.74 -2.00 7.66
C ILE A 105 15.55 -1.87 8.95
N GLU A 106 16.88 -1.78 8.84
CA GLU A 106 17.77 -1.63 10.00
C GLU A 106 17.52 -0.31 10.75
N TYR A 107 17.33 0.81 10.04
CA TYR A 107 16.94 2.08 10.66
C TYR A 107 15.64 1.97 11.43
N ILE A 108 14.61 1.36 10.83
CA ILE A 108 13.30 1.20 11.46
C ILE A 108 13.38 0.29 12.68
N ASN A 109 14.23 -0.75 12.68
CA ASN A 109 14.44 -1.64 13.82
C ASN A 109 14.96 -0.91 15.09
N GLN A 110 15.48 0.30 14.93
CA GLN A 110 15.91 1.16 16.05
C GLN A 110 14.80 2.10 16.54
N THR A 111 13.58 1.94 16.05
CA THR A 111 12.44 2.84 16.27
C THR A 111 11.24 2.09 16.86
N PRO A 112 10.28 2.80 17.46
CA PRO A 112 9.03 2.19 17.92
C PRO A 112 8.04 1.88 16.78
N VAL A 113 8.52 1.69 15.56
CA VAL A 113 7.69 1.33 14.40
C VAL A 113 7.65 -0.18 14.26
N LEU A 114 6.45 -0.74 14.20
CA LEU A 114 6.28 -2.16 13.88
C LEU A 114 6.54 -2.42 12.41
N GLN A 115 7.34 -3.43 12.12
CA GLN A 115 7.60 -3.86 10.76
C GLN A 115 7.03 -5.25 10.49
N PHE A 116 6.38 -5.41 9.35
CA PHE A 116 5.90 -6.70 8.87
C PHE A 116 6.46 -7.02 7.50
N ARG A 117 6.92 -8.25 7.33
CA ARG A 117 7.34 -8.85 6.05
C ARG A 117 7.01 -10.33 6.09
N GLU A 118 5.83 -10.68 5.61
CA GLU A 118 5.31 -12.04 5.72
C GLU A 118 5.64 -12.87 4.47
N PRO A 119 6.40 -13.96 4.58
CA PRO A 119 6.74 -14.80 3.43
C PRO A 119 5.48 -15.32 2.71
N GLY A 120 5.48 -15.23 1.39
CA GLY A 120 4.37 -15.68 0.56
C GLY A 120 3.12 -14.80 0.59
N VAL A 121 3.23 -13.57 1.15
CA VAL A 121 2.11 -12.62 1.26
C VAL A 121 2.54 -11.25 0.73
N GLU A 122 1.69 -10.60 -0.05
CA GLU A 122 1.89 -9.21 -0.47
C GLU A 122 1.57 -8.24 0.67
N ALA A 123 2.21 -7.08 0.66
CA ALA A 123 1.99 -6.03 1.66
C ALA A 123 0.51 -5.61 1.74
N ASP A 124 -0.19 -5.58 0.61
CA ASP A 124 -1.59 -5.17 0.49
C ASP A 124 -2.51 -6.03 1.38
N ASP A 125 -2.31 -7.34 1.37
CA ASP A 125 -3.08 -8.28 2.17
C ASP A 125 -2.81 -8.11 3.67
N VAL A 126 -1.54 -7.89 4.05
CA VAL A 126 -1.16 -7.63 5.45
C VAL A 126 -1.72 -6.28 5.92
N ILE A 127 -1.64 -5.24 5.10
CA ILE A 127 -2.20 -3.91 5.39
C ILE A 127 -3.71 -3.99 5.61
N SER A 128 -4.41 -4.69 4.72
CA SER A 128 -5.86 -4.90 4.85
C SER A 128 -6.22 -5.63 6.14
N TYR A 129 -5.48 -6.68 6.46
CA TYR A 129 -5.68 -7.42 7.70
C TYR A 129 -5.45 -6.53 8.93
N ILE A 130 -4.33 -5.81 9.01
CA ILE A 130 -4.02 -4.89 10.12
C ILE A 130 -5.11 -3.83 10.28
N LYS A 131 -5.56 -3.23 9.17
CA LYS A 131 -6.64 -2.24 9.17
C LYS A 131 -7.91 -2.77 9.83
N SER A 132 -8.22 -4.04 9.62
CA SER A 132 -9.44 -4.71 10.12
C SER A 132 -9.30 -5.34 11.50
N MET A 133 -8.11 -5.32 12.12
CA MET A 133 -7.90 -5.92 13.44
C MET A 133 -8.76 -5.25 14.52
N PRO A 134 -9.43 -6.03 15.40
CA PRO A 134 -10.32 -5.49 16.43
C PRO A 134 -9.65 -4.50 17.38
N VAL A 135 -8.36 -4.65 17.65
CA VAL A 135 -7.57 -3.74 18.51
C VAL A 135 -7.56 -2.29 17.99
N PHE A 136 -7.80 -2.09 16.71
CA PHE A 136 -7.88 -0.76 16.07
C PHE A 136 -9.32 -0.29 15.83
N ASN A 137 -10.31 -0.94 16.43
CA ASN A 137 -11.68 -0.45 16.38
C ASN A 137 -11.78 0.94 17.00
N GLY A 138 -12.42 1.86 16.29
CA GLY A 138 -12.57 3.24 16.73
C GLY A 138 -11.35 4.15 16.51
N TRP A 139 -10.20 3.63 16.07
CA TRP A 139 -9.04 4.44 15.72
C TRP A 139 -9.21 5.11 14.36
N LEU A 140 -8.64 6.31 14.22
CA LEU A 140 -8.39 6.88 12.90
C LEU A 140 -7.21 6.16 12.25
N LYS A 141 -7.36 5.75 11.00
CA LYS A 141 -6.35 5.01 10.24
C LYS A 141 -5.92 5.79 9.01
N ALA A 142 -4.61 5.92 8.82
CA ALA A 142 -4.03 6.49 7.61
C ALA A 142 -3.20 5.42 6.91
N ILE A 143 -3.66 4.97 5.75
CA ILE A 143 -2.90 4.10 4.85
C ILE A 143 -2.10 4.99 3.91
N VAL A 144 -0.83 4.66 3.69
CA VAL A 144 0.07 5.42 2.82
C VAL A 144 0.55 4.54 1.69
N SER A 145 0.03 4.78 0.51
CA SER A 145 0.45 4.12 -0.73
C SER A 145 -0.02 4.91 -1.96
N SER A 146 0.68 4.75 -3.08
CA SER A 146 0.21 5.25 -4.37
C SER A 146 -0.78 4.32 -5.05
N ASP A 147 -0.96 3.10 -4.54
CA ASP A 147 -1.84 2.10 -5.11
C ASP A 147 -3.30 2.47 -4.90
N LYS A 148 -4.07 2.38 -5.99
CA LYS A 148 -5.51 2.66 -5.98
C LYS A 148 -6.33 1.54 -5.37
N ASP A 149 -5.77 0.35 -5.27
CA ASP A 149 -6.50 -0.79 -4.72
C ASP A 149 -6.80 -0.61 -3.24
N PHE A 150 -6.03 0.23 -2.53
CA PHE A 150 -6.35 0.63 -1.15
C PHE A 150 -7.59 1.52 -1.00
N ILE A 151 -8.11 2.10 -2.08
CA ILE A 151 -9.36 2.88 -2.04
C ILE A 151 -10.51 2.04 -1.49
N GLN A 152 -10.57 0.77 -1.81
CA GLN A 152 -11.60 -0.16 -1.32
C GLN A 152 -11.59 -0.36 0.21
N LEU A 153 -10.51 0.04 0.89
CA LEU A 153 -10.37 -0.08 2.34
C LEU A 153 -10.83 1.16 3.11
N LEU A 154 -11.25 2.22 2.42
CA LEU A 154 -11.67 3.46 3.06
C LEU A 154 -13.04 3.32 3.71
N ASP A 155 -13.15 3.82 4.93
CA ASP A 155 -14.36 3.92 5.71
C ASP A 155 -14.43 5.29 6.44
N ASP A 156 -15.36 5.47 7.36
CA ASP A 156 -15.56 6.71 8.11
C ASP A 156 -14.32 7.13 8.94
N LYS A 157 -13.41 6.21 9.22
CA LYS A 157 -12.21 6.40 10.06
C LYS A 157 -10.91 6.05 9.35
N THR A 158 -10.97 5.67 8.07
CA THR A 158 -9.80 5.29 7.28
C THR A 158 -9.63 6.22 6.10
N LEU A 159 -8.43 6.76 5.93
CA LEU A 159 -8.05 7.57 4.78
C LEU A 159 -6.83 6.99 4.06
N LEU A 160 -6.66 7.34 2.80
CA LEU A 160 -5.50 6.98 1.98
C LEU A 160 -4.69 8.25 1.65
N ILE A 161 -3.45 8.28 2.13
CA ILE A 161 -2.48 9.32 1.77
C ILE A 161 -1.69 8.81 0.56
N ARG A 162 -1.69 9.60 -0.51
CA ARG A 162 -0.98 9.32 -1.76
C ARG A 162 0.13 10.36 -1.96
N PRO A 163 1.33 10.14 -1.39
CA PRO A 163 2.38 11.18 -1.34
C PRO A 163 2.86 11.66 -2.70
N THR A 164 2.70 10.84 -3.75
CA THR A 164 3.06 11.18 -5.11
C THR A 164 2.18 12.24 -5.72
N GLN A 165 0.90 12.08 -5.48
CA GLN A 165 -0.14 12.94 -6.03
C GLN A 165 -0.40 14.13 -5.12
N ASP A 166 0.30 14.18 -3.97
CA ASP A 166 0.03 15.11 -2.86
C ASP A 166 -1.47 15.13 -2.50
N GLU A 167 -2.06 13.94 -2.43
CA GLU A 167 -3.49 13.73 -2.32
C GLU A 167 -3.83 12.94 -1.06
N VAL A 168 -4.93 13.32 -0.42
CA VAL A 168 -5.53 12.57 0.69
C VAL A 168 -6.96 12.21 0.30
N LEU A 169 -7.23 10.90 0.22
CA LEU A 169 -8.56 10.38 -0.13
C LEU A 169 -9.29 9.88 1.12
N ASN A 170 -10.57 10.20 1.18
CA ASN A 170 -11.56 9.63 2.08
C ASN A 170 -12.78 9.16 1.28
N GLN A 171 -13.81 8.61 1.93
CA GLN A 171 -15.01 8.13 1.24
C GLN A 171 -15.65 9.20 0.36
N THR A 172 -15.81 10.41 0.88
CA THR A 172 -16.47 11.52 0.16
C THR A 172 -15.70 11.91 -1.09
N THR A 173 -14.39 12.12 -0.96
CA THR A 173 -13.55 12.50 -2.12
C THR A 173 -13.49 11.40 -3.18
N VAL A 174 -13.56 10.12 -2.79
CA VAL A 174 -13.61 9.01 -3.76
C VAL A 174 -14.92 9.00 -4.53
N VAL A 175 -16.07 9.20 -3.86
CA VAL A 175 -17.37 9.29 -4.53
C VAL A 175 -17.42 10.51 -5.47
N GLU A 176 -16.92 11.66 -5.04
CA GLU A 176 -16.83 12.86 -5.87
C GLU A 176 -15.98 12.68 -7.13
N GLN A 177 -14.83 12.01 -6.99
CA GLN A 177 -13.90 11.81 -8.10
C GLN A 177 -14.29 10.70 -9.06
N HIS A 178 -14.90 9.63 -8.55
CA HIS A 178 -15.11 8.40 -9.32
C HIS A 178 -16.58 8.03 -9.50
N SER A 179 -17.52 8.63 -8.74
CA SER A 179 -18.93 8.23 -8.65
C SER A 179 -19.07 6.74 -8.25
N ILE A 180 -18.16 6.27 -7.41
CA ILE A 180 -18.11 4.90 -6.89
C ILE A 180 -17.79 5.00 -5.40
N HIS A 181 -18.58 4.33 -4.56
CA HIS A 181 -18.31 4.24 -3.13
C HIS A 181 -17.12 3.29 -2.88
N PRO A 182 -16.23 3.57 -1.91
CA PRO A 182 -15.09 2.70 -1.60
C PRO A 182 -15.43 1.21 -1.45
N LYS A 183 -16.52 0.87 -0.78
CA LYS A 183 -16.99 -0.52 -0.63
C LYS A 183 -17.13 -1.26 -1.96
N ASN A 184 -17.52 -0.55 -3.01
CA ASN A 184 -17.80 -1.08 -4.34
C ASN A 184 -16.62 -0.88 -5.31
N PHE A 185 -15.51 -0.31 -4.83
CA PHE A 185 -14.38 0.04 -5.70
C PHE A 185 -13.72 -1.18 -6.33
N ALA A 186 -13.60 -2.29 -5.58
CA ALA A 186 -13.08 -3.55 -6.10
C ALA A 186 -13.96 -4.14 -7.22
N LEU A 187 -15.31 -4.03 -7.10
CA LEU A 187 -16.24 -4.44 -8.15
C LEU A 187 -16.03 -3.63 -9.43
N ALA A 188 -15.92 -2.31 -9.31
CA ALA A 188 -15.65 -1.46 -10.47
C ALA A 188 -14.27 -1.78 -11.09
N ARG A 189 -13.25 -1.99 -10.27
CA ARG A 189 -11.91 -2.34 -10.72
C ARG A 189 -11.84 -3.69 -11.43
N SER A 190 -12.65 -4.67 -11.01
CA SER A 190 -12.67 -5.99 -11.66
C SER A 190 -13.14 -5.94 -13.12
N MET A 191 -14.01 -4.99 -13.47
CA MET A 191 -14.43 -4.75 -14.86
C MET A 191 -13.35 -4.00 -15.66
N VAL A 192 -12.59 -3.11 -15.00
CA VAL A 192 -11.60 -2.25 -15.66
C VAL A 192 -10.25 -2.94 -15.83
N GLY A 193 -9.90 -3.85 -14.93
CA GLY A 193 -8.58 -4.47 -14.86
C GLY A 193 -7.49 -3.53 -14.31
N ASP A 194 -6.25 -3.99 -14.35
CA ASP A 194 -5.06 -3.21 -14.02
C ASP A 194 -3.90 -3.53 -14.96
N LYS A 195 -3.60 -2.60 -15.87
CA LYS A 195 -2.49 -2.74 -16.83
C LYS A 195 -1.13 -2.79 -16.14
N SER A 196 -0.97 -2.18 -14.96
CA SER A 196 0.30 -2.19 -14.22
C SER A 196 0.60 -3.56 -13.64
N ASP A 197 -0.44 -4.33 -13.36
CA ASP A 197 -0.39 -5.69 -12.83
C ASP A 197 -0.63 -6.77 -13.88
N ASN A 198 -0.77 -6.33 -15.14
CA ASN A 198 -1.06 -7.21 -16.27
C ASN A 198 -2.37 -7.99 -16.08
N ILE A 199 -3.38 -7.29 -15.57
CA ILE A 199 -4.76 -7.77 -15.43
C ILE A 199 -5.60 -7.08 -16.49
N ASP A 200 -6.04 -7.84 -17.48
CA ASP A 200 -6.90 -7.31 -18.53
C ASP A 200 -8.33 -7.12 -17.99
N GLY A 201 -8.91 -5.96 -18.28
CA GLY A 201 -10.32 -5.67 -18.05
C GLY A 201 -11.16 -5.85 -19.31
N LEU A 202 -12.45 -5.60 -19.19
CA LEU A 202 -13.38 -5.58 -20.32
C LEU A 202 -12.97 -4.48 -21.31
N SER A 203 -12.84 -4.85 -22.58
CA SER A 203 -12.35 -3.94 -23.60
C SER A 203 -13.19 -2.65 -23.69
N GLY A 204 -12.53 -1.48 -23.59
CA GLY A 204 -13.18 -0.18 -23.64
C GLY A 204 -13.98 0.22 -22.38
N VAL A 205 -13.90 -0.56 -21.31
CA VAL A 205 -14.54 -0.25 -20.03
C VAL A 205 -13.51 0.35 -19.07
N GLY A 206 -13.69 1.64 -18.75
CA GLY A 206 -12.93 2.34 -17.72
C GLY A 206 -13.80 2.65 -16.50
N LEU A 207 -13.21 3.17 -15.40
CA LEU A 207 -13.96 3.51 -14.18
C LEU A 207 -15.16 4.42 -14.45
N LYS A 208 -15.01 5.44 -15.31
CA LYS A 208 -16.12 6.34 -15.67
C LYS A 208 -17.24 5.62 -16.40
N THR A 209 -16.90 4.69 -17.28
CA THR A 209 -17.89 3.87 -18.00
C THR A 209 -18.61 2.93 -17.05
N GLY A 210 -17.87 2.28 -16.16
CA GLY A 210 -18.43 1.41 -15.11
C GLY A 210 -19.36 2.16 -14.17
N ALA A 211 -18.93 3.30 -13.63
CA ALA A 211 -19.75 4.13 -12.75
C ALA A 211 -21.06 4.61 -13.42
N LYS A 212 -20.98 4.98 -14.70
CA LYS A 212 -22.18 5.40 -15.47
C LYS A 212 -23.14 4.24 -15.74
N ALA A 213 -22.61 3.05 -16.04
CA ALA A 213 -23.40 1.88 -16.33
C ALA A 213 -24.03 1.25 -15.06
N PHE A 214 -23.32 1.31 -13.95
CA PHE A 214 -23.72 0.75 -12.66
C PHE A 214 -23.80 1.84 -11.59
N PRO A 215 -24.79 2.78 -11.67
CA PRO A 215 -24.83 3.95 -10.79
C PRO A 215 -25.03 3.59 -9.31
N PHE A 216 -25.58 2.42 -9.02
CA PHE A 216 -25.73 1.93 -7.64
C PHE A 216 -24.36 1.69 -6.94
N LEU A 217 -23.26 1.58 -7.68
CA LEU A 217 -21.93 1.48 -7.09
C LEU A 217 -21.51 2.74 -6.33
N SER A 218 -22.22 3.87 -6.48
CA SER A 218 -21.99 5.09 -5.71
C SER A 218 -22.61 5.07 -4.30
N GLU A 219 -23.49 4.11 -4.02
CA GLU A 219 -24.21 4.01 -2.76
C GLU A 219 -23.35 3.45 -1.64
N ASP A 220 -23.56 3.91 -0.41
CA ASP A 220 -22.96 3.35 0.82
C ASP A 220 -23.63 2.02 1.21
N LYS A 221 -23.56 1.07 0.32
CA LYS A 221 -24.11 -0.27 0.46
C LYS A 221 -23.16 -1.27 -0.17
N ASP A 222 -23.08 -2.46 0.41
CA ASP A 222 -22.31 -3.56 -0.19
C ASP A 222 -23.07 -4.16 -1.36
N TYR A 223 -22.44 -4.20 -2.52
CA TYR A 223 -22.90 -4.89 -3.72
C TYR A 223 -21.94 -6.03 -4.05
N TYR A 224 -22.45 -7.01 -4.82
CA TYR A 224 -21.75 -8.24 -5.15
C TYR A 224 -21.64 -8.43 -6.66
N LEU A 225 -20.84 -9.39 -7.10
CA LEU A 225 -20.71 -9.74 -8.51
C LEU A 225 -22.05 -10.18 -9.12
N SER A 226 -22.93 -10.81 -8.32
CA SER A 226 -24.30 -11.15 -8.73
C SER A 226 -25.12 -9.94 -9.12
N ASP A 227 -25.01 -8.83 -8.35
CA ASP A 227 -25.78 -7.60 -8.62
C ASP A 227 -25.32 -6.95 -9.92
N ILE A 228 -24.00 -6.99 -10.21
CA ILE A 228 -23.44 -6.51 -11.49
C ILE A 228 -24.00 -7.31 -12.66
N LYS A 229 -24.02 -8.65 -12.53
CA LYS A 229 -24.53 -9.54 -13.56
C LYS A 229 -26.01 -9.36 -13.79
N GLU A 230 -26.82 -9.41 -12.74
CA GLU A 230 -28.28 -9.25 -12.78
C GLU A 230 -28.67 -7.92 -13.42
N HIS A 231 -28.01 -6.82 -13.01
CA HIS A 231 -28.24 -5.51 -13.62
C HIS A 231 -27.93 -5.51 -15.11
N ALA A 232 -26.79 -6.11 -15.51
CA ALA A 232 -26.40 -6.17 -16.91
C ALA A 232 -27.33 -7.02 -17.79
N GLU A 233 -27.95 -8.06 -17.22
CA GLU A 233 -28.90 -8.94 -17.89
C GLU A 233 -30.32 -8.34 -17.99
N THR A 234 -30.70 -7.50 -17.02
CA THR A 234 -32.09 -7.03 -16.89
C THR A 234 -32.31 -5.61 -17.41
N VAL A 235 -31.26 -4.80 -17.50
CA VAL A 235 -31.37 -3.40 -17.92
C VAL A 235 -31.75 -3.30 -19.39
N ASP A 236 -32.80 -2.54 -19.68
CA ASP A 236 -33.20 -2.21 -21.07
C ASP A 236 -32.28 -1.12 -21.63
N SER A 237 -31.08 -1.52 -22.04
CA SER A 237 -30.06 -0.60 -22.57
C SER A 237 -29.16 -1.29 -23.58
N LYS A 238 -28.85 -0.58 -24.67
CA LYS A 238 -27.95 -1.05 -25.74
C LYS A 238 -26.48 -0.72 -25.49
N LEU A 239 -26.08 -0.31 -24.26
CA LEU A 239 -24.70 -0.01 -23.96
C LEU A 239 -23.85 -1.29 -23.99
N ALA A 240 -22.79 -1.27 -24.80
CA ALA A 240 -21.90 -2.42 -25.01
C ALA A 240 -21.26 -2.95 -23.70
N VAL A 241 -21.21 -2.17 -22.65
CA VAL A 241 -20.67 -2.62 -21.34
C VAL A 241 -21.51 -3.74 -20.74
N TYR A 242 -22.83 -3.71 -20.86
CA TYR A 242 -23.70 -4.74 -20.30
C TYR A 242 -23.51 -6.06 -21.02
N THR A 243 -23.50 -6.06 -22.35
CA THR A 243 -23.22 -7.26 -23.15
C THR A 243 -21.86 -7.86 -22.79
N LYS A 244 -20.81 -7.01 -22.66
CA LYS A 244 -19.47 -7.47 -22.29
C LYS A 244 -19.42 -8.07 -20.88
N VAL A 245 -20.12 -7.46 -19.92
CA VAL A 245 -20.18 -8.00 -18.55
C VAL A 245 -20.82 -9.39 -18.56
N VAL A 246 -21.88 -9.59 -19.34
CA VAL A 246 -22.56 -10.90 -19.42
C VAL A 246 -21.66 -11.93 -20.13
N GLU A 247 -21.10 -11.57 -21.30
CA GLU A 247 -20.28 -12.47 -22.10
C GLU A 247 -18.95 -12.85 -21.44
N GLU A 248 -18.30 -11.86 -20.78
CA GLU A 248 -17.00 -12.02 -20.15
C GLU A 248 -17.06 -12.05 -18.60
N PHE A 249 -18.21 -12.47 -18.04
CA PHE A 249 -18.43 -12.43 -16.58
C PHE A 249 -17.38 -13.20 -15.78
N ASN A 250 -16.89 -14.32 -16.33
CA ASN A 250 -15.82 -15.09 -15.70
C ASN A 250 -14.54 -14.26 -15.53
N THR A 251 -14.19 -13.45 -16.53
CA THR A 251 -13.03 -12.52 -16.44
C THR A 251 -13.22 -11.51 -15.30
N VAL A 252 -14.45 -10.97 -15.15
CA VAL A 252 -14.77 -10.06 -14.03
C VAL A 252 -14.62 -10.74 -12.68
N CYS A 253 -15.09 -12.00 -12.55
CA CYS A 253 -14.96 -12.80 -11.33
C CYS A 253 -13.48 -13.08 -11.00
N ASP A 254 -12.70 -13.49 -11.98
CA ASP A 254 -11.27 -13.78 -11.82
C ASP A 254 -10.51 -12.53 -11.38
N ASN A 255 -10.76 -11.39 -12.04
CA ASN A 255 -10.17 -10.11 -11.69
C ASN A 255 -10.55 -9.70 -10.26
N TYR A 256 -11.83 -9.81 -9.89
CA TYR A 256 -12.27 -9.50 -8.53
C TYR A 256 -11.54 -10.36 -7.51
N SER A 257 -11.39 -11.66 -7.76
CA SER A 257 -10.73 -12.60 -6.86
C SER A 257 -9.24 -12.28 -6.61
N ILE A 258 -8.61 -11.52 -7.53
CA ILE A 258 -7.21 -11.11 -7.46
C ILE A 258 -7.06 -9.72 -6.81
N MET A 259 -7.99 -8.81 -7.12
CA MET A 259 -7.86 -7.39 -6.77
C MET A 259 -8.55 -7.01 -5.46
N GLN A 260 -9.53 -7.82 -4.98
CA GLN A 260 -10.23 -7.51 -3.75
C GLN A 260 -9.30 -7.66 -2.52
N LEU A 261 -9.44 -6.76 -1.55
CA LEU A 261 -8.71 -6.74 -0.29
C LEU A 261 -9.63 -6.91 0.93
N SER A 262 -10.94 -6.99 0.74
CA SER A 262 -11.91 -7.20 1.82
C SER A 262 -11.75 -8.56 2.51
N ALA A 263 -11.31 -9.57 1.75
CA ALA A 263 -10.91 -10.88 2.26
C ALA A 263 -9.44 -11.13 1.88
N PRO A 264 -8.48 -10.60 2.66
CA PRO A 264 -7.07 -10.63 2.31
C PRO A 264 -6.54 -12.07 2.20
N LEU A 265 -5.64 -12.30 1.24
CA LEU A 265 -5.08 -13.61 0.94
C LEU A 265 -3.98 -14.00 1.94
N ILE A 266 -4.28 -13.98 3.23
CA ILE A 266 -3.39 -14.41 4.30
C ILE A 266 -3.78 -15.78 4.84
N SER A 267 -2.81 -16.52 5.40
CA SER A 267 -3.10 -17.75 6.12
C SER A 267 -3.43 -17.47 7.58
N ILE A 268 -4.09 -18.42 8.25
CA ILE A 268 -4.34 -18.34 9.70
C ILE A 268 -3.02 -18.13 10.46
N GLN A 269 -1.96 -18.85 10.08
CA GLN A 269 -0.65 -18.72 10.70
C GLN A 269 -0.03 -17.32 10.50
N CYS A 270 -0.21 -16.71 9.31
CA CYS A 270 0.22 -15.34 9.07
C CYS A 270 -0.57 -14.37 9.96
N ALA A 271 -1.89 -14.49 10.01
CA ALA A 271 -2.75 -13.68 10.86
C ALA A 271 -2.37 -13.80 12.35
N GLN A 272 -2.05 -15.00 12.81
CA GLN A 272 -1.59 -15.24 14.18
C GLN A 272 -0.26 -14.53 14.47
N ARG A 273 0.76 -14.68 13.60
CA ARG A 273 2.05 -13.99 13.76
C ARG A 273 1.89 -12.47 13.82
N VAL A 274 1.08 -11.90 12.93
CA VAL A 274 0.80 -10.46 12.96
C VAL A 274 0.16 -10.07 14.29
N SER A 275 -0.85 -10.81 14.77
CA SER A 275 -1.52 -10.54 16.04
C SER A 275 -0.58 -10.68 17.24
N GLU A 276 0.26 -11.73 17.27
CA GLU A 276 1.24 -11.96 18.33
C GLU A 276 2.31 -10.86 18.37
N THR A 277 2.73 -10.36 17.21
CA THR A 277 3.67 -9.23 17.12
C THR A 277 3.09 -7.98 17.78
N PHE A 278 1.80 -7.68 17.55
CA PHE A 278 1.14 -6.57 18.23
C PHE A 278 1.03 -6.81 19.73
N LYS A 279 0.61 -8.00 20.17
CA LYS A 279 0.50 -8.34 21.62
C LYS A 279 1.85 -8.29 22.35
N GLY A 280 2.91 -8.72 21.67
CA GLY A 280 4.27 -8.69 22.21
C GLY A 280 4.99 -7.35 22.04
N TYR A 281 4.33 -6.34 21.45
CA TYR A 281 4.96 -5.08 21.14
C TYR A 281 5.43 -4.32 22.38
N LYS A 282 6.71 -3.97 22.37
CA LYS A 282 7.34 -3.09 23.34
C LYS A 282 8.03 -1.97 22.58
N PRO A 283 7.53 -0.74 22.65
CA PRO A 283 8.12 0.36 21.91
C PRO A 283 9.56 0.62 22.37
N LEU A 284 10.48 0.58 21.41
CA LEU A 284 11.90 0.87 21.64
C LEU A 284 12.31 2.01 20.71
N TYR A 285 13.03 3.00 21.24
CA TYR A 285 13.63 4.04 20.44
C TYR A 285 15.10 4.23 20.79
N ASN A 286 15.98 3.75 19.92
CA ASN A 286 17.44 3.84 20.08
C ASN A 286 18.02 4.98 19.24
N LYS A 287 17.80 6.21 19.70
CA LYS A 287 18.27 7.43 19.02
C LYS A 287 19.79 7.45 18.83
N THR A 288 20.54 6.91 19.78
CA THR A 288 22.00 6.86 19.73
C THR A 288 22.47 6.00 18.55
N GLU A 289 21.88 4.81 18.41
CA GLU A 289 22.25 3.93 17.29
C GLU A 289 21.83 4.51 15.94
N ILE A 290 20.66 5.15 15.85
CA ILE A 290 20.25 5.84 14.61
C ILE A 290 21.26 6.91 14.22
N ASN A 291 21.69 7.75 15.16
CA ASN A 291 22.66 8.80 14.87
C ASN A 291 24.01 8.22 14.44
N LYS A 292 24.46 7.14 15.07
CA LYS A 292 25.66 6.40 14.67
C LYS A 292 25.54 5.85 13.25
N MET A 293 24.40 5.23 12.92
CA MET A 293 24.12 4.72 11.57
C MET A 293 24.13 5.84 10.53
N LEU A 294 23.45 6.98 10.83
CA LEU A 294 23.44 8.15 9.95
C LEU A 294 24.85 8.70 9.70
N SER A 295 25.70 8.71 10.74
CA SER A 295 27.10 9.13 10.63
C SER A 295 27.91 8.18 9.75
N LEU A 296 27.78 6.88 9.96
CA LEU A 296 28.47 5.84 9.17
C LEU A 296 28.07 5.85 7.70
N ASP A 297 26.78 6.09 7.42
CA ASP A 297 26.25 6.17 6.07
C ASP A 297 26.49 7.54 5.40
N GLY A 298 27.04 8.52 6.14
CA GLY A 298 27.21 9.89 5.66
C GLY A 298 25.91 10.66 5.45
N LEU A 299 24.86 10.31 6.19
CA LEU A 299 23.49 10.83 6.03
C LEU A 299 23.06 11.79 7.15
N MET A 300 24.00 12.39 7.86
CA MET A 300 23.75 13.31 8.98
C MET A 300 22.92 14.57 8.59
N SER A 301 22.84 14.89 7.31
CA SER A 301 22.02 16.02 6.80
C SER A 301 20.52 15.74 6.80
N ILE A 302 20.09 14.50 7.03
CA ILE A 302 18.66 14.14 7.05
C ILE A 302 18.03 14.73 8.31
N ASN A 303 17.03 15.60 8.12
CA ASN A 303 16.23 16.11 9.23
C ASN A 303 15.20 15.04 9.66
N ILE A 304 15.41 14.44 10.84
CA ILE A 304 14.52 13.46 11.47
C ILE A 304 13.85 14.00 12.75
N GLN A 305 13.80 15.32 12.92
CA GLN A 305 13.31 15.91 14.17
C GLN A 305 11.87 15.55 14.49
N CYS A 306 10.99 15.52 13.47
CA CYS A 306 9.60 15.14 13.67
C CYS A 306 9.46 13.65 14.03
N LEU A 307 10.29 12.77 13.46
CA LEU A 307 10.36 11.37 13.86
C LEU A 307 10.76 11.25 15.34
N ASN A 308 11.78 11.99 15.78
CA ASN A 308 12.21 11.96 17.18
C ASN A 308 11.08 12.34 18.14
N THR A 309 10.29 13.37 17.82
CA THR A 309 9.16 13.81 18.65
C THR A 309 8.08 12.72 18.71
N SER A 310 7.63 12.21 17.57
CA SER A 310 6.60 11.17 17.50
C SER A 310 7.06 9.86 18.16
N PHE A 311 8.33 9.47 17.98
CA PHE A 311 8.85 8.23 18.55
C PHE A 311 9.00 8.31 20.08
N ASN A 312 9.41 9.46 20.60
CA ASN A 312 9.43 9.66 22.05
C ASN A 312 8.01 9.58 22.66
N SER A 313 7.01 10.17 21.99
CA SER A 313 5.61 10.05 22.43
C SER A 313 5.13 8.60 22.43
N MET A 314 5.36 7.84 21.36
CA MET A 314 4.98 6.43 21.27
C MET A 314 5.61 5.58 22.39
N VAL A 315 6.86 5.85 22.77
CA VAL A 315 7.55 5.16 23.87
C VAL A 315 6.96 5.57 25.22
N SER A 316 6.67 6.87 25.41
CA SER A 316 6.13 7.39 26.68
C SER A 316 4.71 6.89 26.96
N ASP A 317 3.90 6.80 25.92
CA ASP A 317 2.48 6.46 26.05
C ASP A 317 2.24 4.96 26.23
N GLN A 318 3.25 4.13 26.04
CA GLN A 318 3.25 2.65 26.21
C GLN A 318 1.94 2.00 25.74
N ILE A 319 1.55 2.28 24.49
CA ILE A 319 0.29 1.75 23.95
C ILE A 319 0.37 0.22 23.92
N GLY A 320 -0.37 -0.43 24.81
CA GLY A 320 -0.58 -1.87 24.77
C GLY A 320 -1.66 -2.22 23.75
N PHE A 321 -1.40 -3.23 22.93
CA PHE A 321 -2.37 -3.81 21.99
C PHE A 321 -2.96 -5.10 22.61
N ASN A 322 -3.74 -4.94 23.70
CA ASN A 322 -4.42 -6.03 24.37
C ASN A 322 -5.79 -6.31 23.76
#